data_1af15d7bb9ea919c86113ed02e1e8018
#
_entry.id   1af15d7bb9ea919c86113ed02e1e8018
#
_cell.length_a   1.000
_cell.length_b   1.000
_cell.length_c   1.000
_cell.angle_alpha   90.00
_cell.angle_beta   90.00
_cell.angle_gamma   90.00
#
_symmetry.space_group_name_H-M   'P 1'
#
loop_
_entity.id
_entity.type
_entity.pdbx_description
1 polymer ?
#
loop_
_entity_poly.entity_id
_entity_poly.type
_entity_poly.pdbx_seq_one_letter_code
_entity_poly.pdbx_strand_id
1 'polypeptide(L)'
;MVDEAALARALREGWIAGAALDVFEKEPLPADSPLRDPAIEDRCRLFDHFASGASITRLSTDPNLGMAGRCIQGLMDVLEGKYGGDITKMPYVVNKEAFVGGKK
;
A
#
# COMPACT_ATOMS: atom_id res chain seq x y z
N MET A 1 -0.51 -8.14 4.92
CA MET A 1 -0.93 -7.42 6.13
C MET A 1 -0.15 -8.01 7.29
N VAL A 2 0.24 -7.21 8.27
CA VAL A 2 1.04 -7.65 9.43
C VAL A 2 0.09 -8.06 10.54
N ASP A 3 0.37 -9.17 11.22
CA ASP A 3 -0.31 -9.53 12.47
C ASP A 3 0.21 -8.59 13.57
N GLU A 4 -0.64 -7.69 14.02
CA GLU A 4 -0.28 -6.63 14.99
C GLU A 4 0.07 -7.21 16.37
N ALA A 5 -0.57 -8.28 16.80
CA ALA A 5 -0.28 -8.92 18.07
C ALA A 5 1.07 -9.63 18.05
N ALA A 6 1.37 -10.33 16.96
CA ALA A 6 2.66 -10.98 16.75
C ALA A 6 3.80 -9.96 16.64
N LEU A 7 3.57 -8.83 15.96
CA LEU A 7 4.53 -7.75 15.85
C LEU A 7 4.83 -7.10 17.21
N ALA A 8 3.79 -6.78 17.99
CA ALA A 8 3.95 -6.22 19.34
C ALA A 8 4.74 -7.18 20.24
N ARG A 9 4.49 -8.48 20.12
CA ARG A 9 5.26 -9.49 20.84
C ARG A 9 6.73 -9.51 20.40
N ALA A 10 7.01 -9.50 19.10
CA ALA A 10 8.36 -9.49 18.57
C ALA A 10 9.18 -8.28 19.03
N LEU A 11 8.54 -7.11 19.10
CA LEU A 11 9.14 -5.89 19.64
C LEU A 11 9.40 -6.01 21.15
N ARG A 12 8.43 -6.53 21.91
CA ARG A 12 8.53 -6.69 23.36
C ARG A 12 9.64 -7.67 23.76
N GLU A 13 9.73 -8.77 23.04
CA GLU A 13 10.73 -9.82 23.28
C GLU A 13 12.09 -9.51 22.62
N GLY A 14 12.20 -8.41 21.89
CA GLY A 14 13.46 -7.97 21.28
C GLY A 14 13.89 -8.80 20.07
N TRP A 15 12.97 -9.47 19.39
CA TRP A 15 13.27 -10.23 18.17
C TRP A 15 13.62 -9.31 17.00
N ILE A 16 13.07 -8.10 17.02
CA ILE A 16 13.37 -7.03 16.07
C ILE A 16 13.68 -5.74 16.85
N ALA A 17 14.52 -4.90 16.28
CA ALA A 17 14.98 -3.66 16.90
C ALA A 17 13.89 -2.58 16.97
N GLY A 18 13.04 -2.51 15.94
CA GLY A 18 11.96 -1.53 15.84
C GLY A 18 11.06 -1.78 14.66
N ALA A 19 9.96 -1.05 14.61
CA ALA A 19 9.01 -1.05 13.52
C ALA A 19 8.43 0.35 13.29
N ALA A 20 8.01 0.62 12.04
CA ALA A 20 7.25 1.80 11.66
C ALA A 20 6.06 1.34 10.80
N LEU A 21 4.86 1.74 11.18
CA LEU A 21 3.64 1.31 10.52
C LEU A 21 2.81 2.51 10.10
N ASP A 22 2.34 2.48 8.86
CA ASP A 22 1.45 3.49 8.26
C ASP A 22 0.05 2.92 7.99
N VAL A 23 -0.11 1.60 8.06
CA VAL A 23 -1.37 0.89 7.84
C VAL A 23 -1.61 -0.13 8.95
N PHE A 24 -2.88 -0.35 9.28
CA PHE A 24 -3.31 -1.19 10.40
C PHE A 24 -4.42 -2.14 9.98
N GLU A 25 -4.62 -3.22 10.74
CA GLU A 25 -5.72 -4.16 10.51
C GLU A 25 -7.08 -3.47 10.63
N LYS A 26 -7.18 -2.54 11.58
CA LYS A 26 -8.35 -1.68 11.77
C LYS A 26 -7.92 -0.23 11.81
N GLU A 27 -8.51 0.60 10.98
CA GLU A 27 -8.23 2.03 10.90
C GLU A 27 -9.49 2.86 11.23
N PRO A 28 -9.34 3.90 12.05
CA PRO A 28 -8.16 4.31 12.79
C PRO A 28 -7.74 3.28 13.85
N LEU A 29 -6.42 3.23 14.17
CA LEU A 29 -5.87 2.26 15.12
C LEU A 29 -6.57 2.38 16.48
N PRO A 30 -7.21 1.29 16.98
CA PRO A 30 -7.92 1.31 18.26
C PRO A 30 -7.02 1.71 19.44
N ALA A 31 -7.61 2.30 20.47
CA ALA A 31 -6.89 2.72 21.66
C ALA A 31 -6.31 1.54 22.44
N ASP A 32 -6.94 0.38 22.36
CA ASP A 32 -6.55 -0.88 23.00
C ASP A 32 -5.66 -1.78 22.12
N SER A 33 -5.18 -1.26 20.97
CA SER A 33 -4.27 -2.01 20.09
C SER A 33 -2.99 -2.41 20.85
N PRO A 34 -2.50 -3.66 20.67
CA PRO A 34 -1.25 -4.11 21.27
C PRO A 34 -0.03 -3.30 20.81
N LEU A 35 -0.13 -2.59 19.67
CA LEU A 35 0.92 -1.69 19.17
C LEU A 35 1.05 -0.38 19.99
N ARG A 36 0.06 -0.07 20.83
CA ARG A 36 0.08 1.09 21.74
C ARG A 36 0.64 0.76 23.12
N ASP A 37 1.21 -0.43 23.29
CA ASP A 37 1.83 -0.85 24.55
C ASP A 37 3.01 0.09 24.90
N PRO A 38 2.99 0.75 26.09
CA PRO A 38 4.10 1.60 26.50
C PRO A 38 5.46 0.92 26.53
N ALA A 39 5.50 -0.40 26.72
CA ALA A 39 6.73 -1.18 26.72
C ALA A 39 7.47 -1.20 25.37
N ILE A 40 6.82 -0.82 24.29
CA ILE A 40 7.39 -0.80 22.93
C ILE A 40 7.32 0.57 22.26
N GLU A 41 6.84 1.60 22.95
CA GLU A 41 6.60 2.93 22.40
C GLU A 41 7.87 3.56 21.79
N ASP A 42 9.01 3.35 22.40
CA ASP A 42 10.31 3.86 21.93
C ASP A 42 10.80 3.18 20.64
N ARG A 43 10.29 1.98 20.35
CA ARG A 43 10.69 1.14 19.20
C ARG A 43 9.61 0.96 18.15
N CYS A 44 8.39 1.47 18.38
CA CYS A 44 7.28 1.38 17.47
C CYS A 44 6.79 2.77 17.06
N ARG A 45 6.89 3.11 15.77
CA ARG A 45 6.37 4.37 15.23
C ARG A 45 5.10 4.11 14.44
N LEU A 46 4.03 4.79 14.82
CA LEU A 46 2.70 4.64 14.26
C LEU A 46 2.33 5.94 13.52
N PHE A 47 1.85 5.80 12.30
CA PHE A 47 1.45 6.91 11.44
C PHE A 47 -0.02 6.74 11.04
N ASP A 48 -0.70 7.82 10.71
CA ASP A 48 -2.14 7.84 10.43
C ASP A 48 -2.48 7.54 8.95
N HIS A 49 -1.84 6.53 8.36
CA HIS A 49 -2.04 6.09 6.97
C HIS A 49 -1.90 7.25 5.96
N PHE A 50 -0.78 7.93 6.00
CA PHE A 50 -0.56 9.09 5.15
C PHE A 50 0.72 9.04 4.29
N ALA A 51 1.42 7.93 4.25
CA ALA A 51 2.66 7.80 3.48
C ALA A 51 2.45 8.17 2.00
N SER A 52 1.32 7.79 1.42
CA SER A 52 0.95 8.22 0.06
C SER A 52 0.66 9.72 -0.04
N GLY A 53 0.29 10.37 1.05
CA GLY A 53 0.02 11.82 1.14
C GLY A 53 1.25 12.66 1.47
N ALA A 54 2.26 12.06 2.09
CA ALA A 54 3.50 12.73 2.46
C ALA A 54 4.39 13.04 1.25
N SER A 55 4.19 12.36 0.12
CA SER A 55 4.96 12.57 -1.09
C SER A 55 4.26 13.53 -2.04
N ILE A 56 4.98 14.54 -2.51
CA ILE A 56 4.52 15.44 -3.57
C ILE A 56 4.15 14.67 -4.85
N THR A 57 4.72 13.50 -5.05
CA THR A 57 4.43 12.63 -6.19
C THR A 57 3.00 12.10 -6.22
N ARG A 58 2.31 12.07 -5.07
CA ARG A 58 0.89 11.70 -5.01
C ARG A 58 0.01 12.61 -5.85
N LEU A 59 0.30 13.92 -5.84
CA LEU A 59 -0.48 14.94 -6.54
C LEU A 59 0.02 15.19 -7.97
N SER A 60 1.13 14.57 -8.36
CA SER A 60 1.67 14.71 -9.70
C SER A 60 0.79 14.01 -10.73
N THR A 61 0.46 14.72 -11.79
CA THR A 61 -0.18 14.17 -12.99
C THR A 61 0.82 13.54 -13.95
N ASP A 62 2.12 13.68 -13.70
CA ASP A 62 3.17 13.01 -14.47
C ASP A 62 3.09 11.49 -14.23
N PRO A 63 2.88 10.68 -15.29
CA PRO A 63 2.74 9.23 -15.17
C PRO A 63 3.98 8.53 -14.60
N ASN A 64 5.13 9.22 -14.61
CA ASN A 64 6.37 8.68 -14.05
C ASN A 64 6.56 9.01 -12.56
N LEU A 65 5.81 9.99 -12.03
CA LEU A 65 6.06 10.56 -10.72
C LEU A 65 5.01 10.23 -9.66
N GLY A 66 3.83 9.72 -10.00
CA GLY A 66 2.80 9.55 -8.98
C GLY A 66 1.74 8.50 -9.26
N MET A 67 1.01 8.13 -8.21
CA MET A 67 -0.13 7.20 -8.32
C MET A 67 -1.22 7.76 -9.23
N ALA A 68 -1.57 9.05 -9.06
CA ALA A 68 -2.60 9.71 -9.86
C ALA A 68 -2.21 9.73 -11.35
N GLY A 69 -0.98 10.09 -11.67
CA GLY A 69 -0.47 10.11 -13.04
C GLY A 69 -0.53 8.73 -13.70
N ARG A 70 -0.12 7.68 -12.97
CA ARG A 70 -0.17 6.31 -13.48
C ARG A 70 -1.60 5.80 -13.69
N CYS A 71 -2.52 6.14 -12.79
CA CYS A 71 -3.93 5.79 -12.94
C CYS A 71 -4.56 6.47 -14.16
N ILE A 72 -4.31 7.77 -14.32
CA ILE A 72 -4.79 8.55 -15.46
C ILE A 72 -4.20 8.01 -16.76
N GLN A 73 -2.88 7.79 -16.79
CA GLN A 73 -2.23 7.25 -17.98
C GLN A 73 -2.77 5.86 -18.35
N GLY A 74 -2.98 4.98 -17.37
CA GLY A 74 -3.57 3.67 -17.60
C GLY A 74 -4.97 3.75 -18.19
N LEU A 75 -5.80 4.68 -17.69
CA LEU A 75 -7.13 4.93 -18.24
C LEU A 75 -7.07 5.45 -19.68
N MET A 76 -6.21 6.43 -19.94
CA MET A 76 -6.02 6.99 -21.29
C MET A 76 -5.53 5.93 -22.26
N ASP A 77 -4.57 5.10 -21.87
CA ASP A 77 -4.05 4.01 -22.71
C ASP A 77 -5.14 3.00 -23.13
N VAL A 78 -6.12 2.75 -22.24
CA VAL A 78 -7.28 1.90 -22.55
C VAL A 78 -8.23 2.61 -23.50
N LEU A 79 -8.58 3.86 -23.24
CA LEU A 79 -9.53 4.64 -24.06
C LEU A 79 -8.99 4.89 -25.47
N GLU A 80 -7.70 5.08 -25.61
CA GLU A 80 -7.00 5.29 -26.89
C GLU A 80 -6.72 3.96 -27.64
N GLY A 81 -7.03 2.83 -27.01
CA GLY A 81 -6.82 1.51 -27.62
C GLY A 81 -5.35 1.14 -27.84
N LYS A 82 -4.43 1.75 -27.08
CA LYS A 82 -2.97 1.61 -27.23
C LYS A 82 -2.49 0.15 -27.22
N TYR A 83 -3.18 -0.71 -26.46
CA TYR A 83 -2.83 -2.13 -26.36
C TYR A 83 -3.79 -3.06 -27.14
N GLY A 84 -4.60 -2.49 -28.04
CA GLY A 84 -5.53 -3.27 -28.88
C GLY A 84 -6.59 -4.02 -28.07
N GLY A 85 -6.97 -3.50 -26.90
CA GLY A 85 -7.91 -4.15 -25.99
C GLY A 85 -7.28 -5.24 -25.09
N ASP A 86 -6.01 -5.53 -25.28
CA ASP A 86 -5.28 -6.52 -24.46
C ASP A 86 -4.66 -5.87 -23.23
N ILE A 87 -5.43 -5.79 -22.15
CA ILE A 87 -4.99 -5.22 -20.87
C ILE A 87 -3.83 -5.98 -20.23
N THR A 88 -3.56 -7.21 -20.61
CA THR A 88 -2.41 -7.97 -20.06
C THR A 88 -1.07 -7.39 -20.50
N LYS A 89 -1.05 -6.60 -21.59
CA LYS A 89 0.13 -5.90 -22.08
C LYS A 89 0.42 -4.58 -21.34
N MET A 90 -0.54 -4.10 -20.56
CA MET A 90 -0.36 -2.85 -19.82
C MET A 90 0.65 -3.05 -18.68
N PRO A 91 1.63 -2.13 -18.52
CA PRO A 91 2.73 -2.29 -17.54
C PRO A 91 2.24 -2.26 -16.08
N TYR A 92 1.13 -1.61 -15.79
CA TYR A 92 0.64 -1.38 -14.42
C TYR A 92 -0.48 -2.32 -13.98
N VAL A 93 -0.88 -3.27 -14.80
CA VAL A 93 -1.88 -4.28 -14.42
C VAL A 93 -1.22 -5.33 -13.54
N VAL A 94 -1.70 -5.45 -12.31
CA VAL A 94 -1.12 -6.34 -11.28
C VAL A 94 -1.68 -7.76 -11.42
N ASN A 95 -2.98 -7.88 -11.68
CA ASN A 95 -3.71 -9.15 -11.74
C ASN A 95 -3.93 -9.63 -13.19
N LYS A 96 -2.85 -9.64 -13.96
CA LYS A 96 -2.89 -10.03 -15.39
C LYS A 96 -3.50 -11.40 -15.62
N GLU A 97 -3.28 -12.33 -14.70
CA GLU A 97 -3.80 -13.69 -14.71
C GLU A 97 -5.33 -13.75 -14.70
N ALA A 98 -6.01 -12.75 -14.13
CA ALA A 98 -7.47 -12.67 -14.15
C ALA A 98 -8.03 -12.46 -15.57
N PHE A 99 -7.22 -11.99 -16.49
CA PHE A 99 -7.60 -11.70 -17.88
C PHE A 99 -7.11 -12.76 -18.87
N VAL A 100 -6.18 -13.62 -18.49
CA VAL A 100 -5.59 -14.68 -19.35
C VAL A 100 -6.46 -15.93 -19.41
N GLY A 101 -7.51 -16.03 -18.64
CA GLY A 101 -8.41 -17.20 -18.61
C GLY A 101 -9.87 -16.93 -18.91
N GLY A 102 -10.19 -15.73 -19.33
CA GLY A 102 -11.57 -15.30 -19.61
C GLY A 102 -12.21 -15.92 -20.84
N LYS A 103 -12.27 -17.24 -20.90
CA LYS A 103 -13.33 -17.91 -21.66
C LYS A 103 -14.57 -17.84 -20.78
N LYS A 104 -15.44 -16.94 -21.12
CA LYS A 104 -16.83 -17.13 -20.75
C LYS A 104 -17.34 -18.39 -21.42
#